data_b93837b6b8f7607b3a78d72bf5aa617d
#
_entry.id   b93837b6b8f7607b3a78d72bf5aa617d
#
_cell.length_a   1.000
_cell.length_b   1.000
_cell.length_c   1.000
_cell.angle_alpha   90.00
_cell.angle_beta   90.00
_cell.angle_gamma   90.00
#
_symmetry.space_group_name_H-M   'P 1'
#
loop_
_entity.id
_entity.type
_entity.pdbx_description
1 polymer ?
#
loop_
_entity_poly.entity_id
_entity_poly.type
_entity_poly.pdbx_seq_one_letter_code
_entity_poly.pdbx_strand_id
1 'polypeptide(L)'
;MLKLQNYSDNILKNIHLEFNKKQNFIILGSNGAGKSTLAKILCGITPSDIQIENQNLSSYNSKERTKLINYVPAKLEIFDEYLTLNEYLDLSKLHTLLESENMLKLFEIERLRNKPCQQLSSGEQQLTMLASAILHNAKITIFDEPTANLDPQKSRNIFSLLKSKLFQNKIIITHDLNLAYKLQYDILYMKEGEIVFFDSSSKFFTESNLNDFFGLSVKRLDNDIMVNL
;
A
#
# COMPACT_ATOMS: atom_id res chain seq x y z
N MET A 1 -10.60 -7.97 -11.98
CA MET A 1 -11.26 -8.25 -10.70
C MET A 1 -10.29 -9.02 -9.84
N LEU A 2 -10.16 -8.67 -8.57
CA LEU A 2 -9.43 -9.46 -7.59
C LEU A 2 -10.47 -10.05 -6.62
N LYS A 3 -10.30 -11.34 -6.28
CA LYS A 3 -11.25 -12.07 -5.46
C LYS A 3 -10.54 -13.03 -4.52
N LEU A 4 -10.89 -12.99 -3.24
CA LEU A 4 -10.51 -13.94 -2.21
C LEU A 4 -11.77 -14.38 -1.48
N GLN A 5 -12.01 -15.68 -1.35
CA GLN A 5 -13.25 -16.20 -0.77
C GLN A 5 -12.98 -17.14 0.37
N ASN A 6 -13.68 -16.93 1.48
CA ASN A 6 -13.72 -17.82 2.66
C ASN A 6 -12.32 -18.20 3.18
N TYR A 7 -11.36 -17.25 3.11
CA TYR A 7 -10.01 -17.51 3.57
C TYR A 7 -9.92 -17.37 5.09
N SER A 8 -9.31 -18.35 5.72
CA SER A 8 -9.00 -18.32 7.17
C SER A 8 -7.61 -18.95 7.40
N ASP A 9 -6.87 -18.39 8.34
CA ASP A 9 -5.62 -18.92 8.87
C ASP A 9 -5.52 -18.66 10.39
N ASN A 10 -4.33 -18.69 10.96
CA ASN A 10 -4.12 -18.41 12.38
C ASN A 10 -4.41 -16.95 12.80
N ILE A 11 -4.44 -16.02 11.85
CA ILE A 11 -4.58 -14.56 12.06
C ILE A 11 -5.89 -14.06 11.46
N LEU A 12 -6.21 -14.51 10.24
CA LEU A 12 -7.37 -14.05 9.48
C LEU A 12 -8.55 -15.02 9.62
N LYS A 13 -9.75 -14.47 9.74
CA LYS A 13 -10.98 -15.23 9.97
C LYS A 13 -12.01 -14.89 8.89
N ASN A 14 -12.42 -15.90 8.13
CA ASN A 14 -13.50 -15.82 7.15
C ASN A 14 -13.41 -14.59 6.20
N ILE A 15 -12.23 -14.33 5.66
CA ILE A 15 -12.02 -13.21 4.75
C ILE A 15 -12.75 -13.47 3.44
N HIS A 16 -13.66 -12.58 3.12
CA HIS A 16 -14.33 -12.51 1.83
C HIS A 16 -14.11 -11.10 1.24
N LEU A 17 -13.40 -11.03 0.11
CA LEU A 17 -13.03 -9.78 -0.52
C LEU A 17 -13.18 -9.90 -2.04
N GLU A 18 -13.93 -9.00 -2.61
CA GLU A 18 -14.08 -8.88 -4.06
C GLU A 18 -14.06 -7.41 -4.45
N PHE A 19 -13.17 -7.02 -5.37
CA PHE A 19 -13.14 -5.66 -5.88
C PHE A 19 -12.78 -5.57 -7.36
N ASN A 20 -13.22 -4.49 -8.00
CA ASN A 20 -13.09 -4.26 -9.42
C ASN A 20 -11.75 -3.58 -9.77
N LYS A 21 -11.27 -3.78 -11.01
CA LYS A 21 -10.00 -3.30 -11.57
C LYS A 21 -9.76 -1.77 -11.54
N LYS A 22 -10.73 -0.97 -11.14
CA LYS A 22 -10.62 0.51 -11.16
C LYS A 22 -10.85 1.12 -9.77
N GLN A 23 -10.81 0.31 -8.76
CA GLN A 23 -11.10 0.71 -7.40
C GLN A 23 -9.80 0.85 -6.61
N ASN A 24 -9.55 2.03 -6.04
CA ASN A 24 -8.53 2.20 -5.02
C ASN A 24 -9.20 2.04 -3.66
N PHE A 25 -8.56 1.35 -2.72
CA PHE A 25 -9.06 1.28 -1.37
C PHE A 25 -7.95 1.28 -0.33
N ILE A 26 -8.34 1.54 0.90
CA ILE A 26 -7.43 1.61 2.04
C ILE A 26 -7.81 0.51 3.01
N ILE A 27 -6.83 -0.26 3.44
CA ILE A 27 -6.97 -1.22 4.54
C ILE A 27 -6.62 -0.50 5.83
N LEU A 28 -7.62 -0.22 6.64
CA LEU A 28 -7.49 0.36 7.98
C LEU A 28 -7.62 -0.72 9.06
N GLY A 29 -7.05 -0.46 10.21
CA GLY A 29 -7.18 -1.30 11.41
C GLY A 29 -6.04 -1.05 12.38
N SER A 30 -6.22 -1.46 13.63
CA SER A 30 -5.18 -1.38 14.66
C SER A 30 -3.97 -2.27 14.33
N ASN A 31 -2.87 -2.06 15.04
CA ASN A 31 -1.74 -2.97 14.96
C ASN A 31 -2.17 -4.38 15.39
N GLY A 32 -1.73 -5.39 14.64
CA GLY A 32 -2.13 -6.78 14.90
C GLY A 32 -3.48 -7.19 14.26
N ALA A 33 -4.24 -6.29 13.62
CA ALA A 33 -5.54 -6.62 13.01
C ALA A 33 -5.45 -7.55 11.78
N GLY A 34 -4.24 -7.90 11.31
CA GLY A 34 -4.05 -8.80 10.16
C GLY A 34 -3.83 -8.09 8.81
N LYS A 35 -3.70 -6.74 8.78
CA LYS A 35 -3.56 -5.96 7.53
C LYS A 35 -2.43 -6.42 6.62
N SER A 36 -1.19 -6.50 7.15
CA SER A 36 -0.02 -6.93 6.36
C SER A 36 -0.08 -8.42 6.01
N THR A 37 -0.74 -9.24 6.83
CA THR A 37 -1.02 -10.65 6.49
C THR A 37 -1.96 -10.73 5.30
N LEU A 38 -3.05 -9.97 5.30
CA LEU A 38 -3.96 -9.87 4.16
C LEU A 38 -3.22 -9.39 2.90
N ALA A 39 -2.38 -8.37 3.01
CA ALA A 39 -1.58 -7.88 1.88
C ALA A 39 -0.68 -8.96 1.27
N LYS A 40 0.02 -9.74 2.08
CA LYS A 40 0.88 -10.84 1.63
C LYS A 40 0.09 -11.93 0.90
N ILE A 41 -1.12 -12.20 1.35
CA ILE A 41 -2.07 -13.11 0.69
C ILE A 41 -2.50 -12.54 -0.66
N LEU A 42 -2.92 -11.28 -0.69
CA LEU A 42 -3.35 -10.60 -1.91
C LEU A 42 -2.25 -10.56 -2.99
N CYS A 43 -0.98 -10.47 -2.56
CA CYS A 43 0.18 -10.51 -3.46
C CYS A 43 0.61 -11.94 -3.86
N GLY A 44 0.02 -12.98 -3.25
CA GLY A 44 0.45 -14.36 -3.45
C GLY A 44 1.83 -14.68 -2.85
N ILE A 45 2.30 -13.89 -1.89
CA ILE A 45 3.49 -14.19 -1.07
C ILE A 45 3.14 -15.34 -0.11
N THR A 46 1.97 -15.25 0.51
CA THR A 46 1.38 -16.37 1.27
C THR A 46 0.47 -17.15 0.32
N PRO A 47 0.62 -18.49 0.22
CA PRO A 47 -0.21 -19.32 -0.65
C PRO A 47 -1.70 -19.19 -0.29
N SER A 48 -2.55 -19.05 -1.31
CA SER A 48 -4.00 -18.93 -1.16
C SER A 48 -4.71 -19.11 -2.51
N ASP A 49 -6.03 -19.27 -2.48
CA ASP A 49 -6.86 -19.37 -3.68
C ASP A 49 -7.30 -18.00 -4.22
N ILE A 50 -6.41 -17.00 -4.08
CA ILE A 50 -6.69 -15.67 -4.61
C ILE A 50 -6.79 -15.69 -6.14
N GLN A 51 -7.80 -15.05 -6.67
CA GLN A 51 -8.03 -14.91 -8.09
C GLN A 51 -7.82 -13.47 -8.55
N ILE A 52 -7.08 -13.31 -9.64
CA ILE A 52 -6.96 -12.05 -10.37
C ILE A 52 -7.34 -12.31 -11.82
N GLU A 53 -8.19 -11.44 -12.39
CA GLU A 53 -8.69 -11.61 -13.77
C GLU A 53 -9.39 -12.96 -14.02
N ASN A 54 -10.09 -13.48 -13.00
CA ASN A 54 -10.83 -14.76 -13.00
C ASN A 54 -9.93 -16.00 -13.08
N GLN A 55 -8.66 -15.88 -12.79
CA GLN A 55 -7.73 -17.00 -12.70
C GLN A 55 -7.02 -16.99 -11.34
N ASN A 56 -6.71 -18.16 -10.80
CA ASN A 56 -5.95 -18.27 -9.57
C ASN A 56 -4.55 -17.66 -9.79
N LEU A 57 -4.10 -16.81 -8.86
CA LEU A 57 -2.81 -16.13 -8.95
C LEU A 57 -1.63 -17.12 -9.03
N SER A 58 -1.76 -18.31 -8.44
CA SER A 58 -0.76 -19.36 -8.50
C SER A 58 -0.60 -19.98 -9.89
N SER A 59 -1.59 -19.86 -10.78
CA SER A 59 -1.53 -20.38 -12.16
C SER A 59 -0.72 -19.50 -13.11
N TYR A 60 -0.45 -18.24 -12.74
CA TYR A 60 0.40 -17.37 -13.53
C TYR A 60 1.88 -17.64 -13.28
N ASN A 61 2.71 -17.57 -14.33
CA ASN A 61 4.15 -17.59 -14.15
C ASN A 61 4.67 -16.32 -13.47
N SER A 62 5.92 -16.32 -12.99
CA SER A 62 6.51 -15.21 -12.25
C SER A 62 6.43 -13.87 -13.02
N LYS A 63 6.72 -13.88 -14.33
CA LYS A 63 6.68 -12.67 -15.17
C LYS A 63 5.27 -12.10 -15.34
N GLU A 64 4.28 -12.98 -15.43
CA GLU A 64 2.86 -12.55 -15.50
C GLU A 64 2.39 -12.02 -14.17
N ARG A 65 2.75 -12.67 -13.05
CA ARG A 65 2.38 -12.23 -11.71
C ARG A 65 2.90 -10.83 -11.40
N THR A 66 4.16 -10.53 -11.76
CA THR A 66 4.73 -9.19 -11.55
C THR A 66 4.03 -8.10 -12.36
N LYS A 67 3.38 -8.42 -13.49
CA LYS A 67 2.51 -7.47 -14.21
C LYS A 67 1.20 -7.18 -13.50
N LEU A 68 0.70 -8.14 -12.74
CA LEU A 68 -0.61 -8.05 -12.12
C LEU A 68 -0.55 -7.31 -10.79
N ILE A 69 0.42 -7.67 -9.94
CA ILE A 69 0.45 -7.16 -8.58
C ILE A 69 1.89 -6.93 -8.09
N ASN A 70 2.06 -5.83 -7.36
CA ASN A 70 3.29 -5.45 -6.68
C ASN A 70 3.00 -5.13 -5.21
N TYR A 71 3.93 -5.48 -4.33
CA TYR A 71 3.88 -5.17 -2.91
C TYR A 71 5.06 -4.29 -2.52
N VAL A 72 4.77 -3.14 -1.95
CA VAL A 72 5.72 -2.18 -1.42
C VAL A 72 5.67 -2.28 0.11
N PRO A 73 6.67 -2.85 0.75
CA PRO A 73 6.68 -3.04 2.21
C PRO A 73 6.84 -1.72 2.96
N ALA A 74 6.55 -1.72 4.25
CA ALA A 74 6.71 -0.56 5.12
C ALA A 74 8.19 -0.12 5.29
N LYS A 75 9.12 -1.04 5.05
CA LYS A 75 10.57 -0.81 5.19
C LYS A 75 11.30 -1.48 4.04
N LEU A 76 12.30 -0.79 3.51
CA LEU A 76 13.21 -1.33 2.50
C LEU A 76 14.17 -2.34 3.16
N GLU A 77 14.11 -3.59 2.73
CA GLU A 77 15.00 -4.66 3.20
C GLU A 77 15.93 -5.07 2.06
N ILE A 78 17.21 -4.75 2.19
CA ILE A 78 18.25 -5.07 1.20
C ILE A 78 19.40 -5.74 1.96
N PHE A 79 19.79 -6.92 1.48
CA PHE A 79 20.88 -7.71 2.07
C PHE A 79 22.24 -7.36 1.47
N ASP A 80 22.27 -6.87 0.23
CA ASP A 80 23.49 -6.44 -0.45
C ASP A 80 23.90 -5.05 0.04
N GLU A 81 25.05 -4.96 0.70
CA GLU A 81 25.59 -3.70 1.28
C GLU A 81 26.12 -2.74 0.21
N TYR A 82 26.40 -3.21 -0.99
CA TYR A 82 26.97 -2.41 -2.08
C TYR A 82 25.92 -1.94 -3.09
N LEU A 83 24.72 -2.52 -3.10
CA LEU A 83 23.67 -2.17 -4.05
C LEU A 83 23.29 -0.69 -3.93
N THR A 84 23.64 0.08 -4.95
CA THR A 84 23.32 1.51 -5.01
C THR A 84 21.85 1.77 -5.32
N LEU A 85 21.40 2.98 -5.00
CA LEU A 85 20.02 3.40 -5.31
C LEU A 85 19.72 3.30 -6.81
N ASN A 86 20.66 3.70 -7.68
CA ASN A 86 20.45 3.63 -9.13
C ASN A 86 20.32 2.18 -9.62
N GLU A 87 21.18 1.29 -9.15
CA GLU A 87 21.09 -0.14 -9.49
C GLU A 87 19.79 -0.77 -9.01
N TYR A 88 19.34 -0.44 -7.79
CA TYR A 88 18.06 -0.88 -7.28
C TYR A 88 16.87 -0.41 -8.15
N LEU A 89 16.89 0.84 -8.59
CA LEU A 89 15.88 1.38 -9.50
C LEU A 89 15.95 0.70 -10.89
N ASP A 90 17.15 0.43 -11.41
CA ASP A 90 17.31 -0.27 -12.68
C ASP A 90 16.78 -1.72 -12.61
N LEU A 91 17.00 -2.43 -11.51
CA LEU A 91 16.44 -3.75 -11.27
C LEU A 91 14.90 -3.74 -11.15
N SER A 92 14.33 -2.59 -10.80
CA SER A 92 12.89 -2.41 -10.65
C SER A 92 12.16 -2.17 -11.97
N LYS A 93 12.86 -1.93 -13.09
CA LYS A 93 12.28 -1.70 -14.42
C LYS A 93 11.76 -3.00 -15.04
N LEU A 94 10.54 -3.37 -14.70
CA LEU A 94 9.96 -4.65 -15.16
C LEU A 94 8.96 -4.49 -16.32
N HIS A 95 8.05 -3.52 -16.23
CA HIS A 95 6.92 -3.37 -17.16
C HIS A 95 6.73 -1.91 -17.61
N THR A 96 7.82 -1.17 -17.75
CA THR A 96 7.84 0.24 -18.14
C THR A 96 8.94 0.52 -19.16
N LEU A 97 8.77 1.63 -19.90
CA LEU A 97 9.81 2.24 -20.72
C LEU A 97 10.48 3.44 -20.02
N LEU A 98 10.07 3.74 -18.80
CA LEU A 98 10.66 4.81 -18.00
C LEU A 98 12.08 4.41 -17.57
N GLU A 99 12.98 5.37 -17.56
CA GLU A 99 14.33 5.18 -17.06
C GLU A 99 14.43 5.57 -15.58
N SER A 100 15.35 4.94 -14.84
CA SER A 100 15.65 5.28 -13.45
C SER A 100 15.99 6.74 -13.27
N GLU A 101 16.65 7.36 -14.25
CA GLU A 101 16.93 8.79 -14.31
C GLU A 101 15.67 9.66 -14.17
N ASN A 102 14.57 9.25 -14.79
CA ASN A 102 13.29 9.96 -14.66
C ASN A 102 12.78 9.94 -13.23
N MET A 103 13.00 8.82 -12.52
CA MET A 103 12.60 8.67 -11.12
C MET A 103 13.50 9.47 -10.19
N LEU A 104 14.81 9.45 -10.41
CA LEU A 104 15.74 10.26 -9.64
C LEU A 104 15.34 11.74 -9.67
N LYS A 105 15.03 12.28 -10.84
CA LYS A 105 14.56 13.66 -11.03
C LYS A 105 13.19 13.93 -10.42
N LEU A 106 12.21 13.05 -10.68
CA LEU A 106 10.85 13.20 -10.17
C LEU A 106 10.78 13.28 -8.64
N PHE A 107 11.65 12.51 -7.98
CA PHE A 107 11.70 12.42 -6.51
C PHE A 107 12.78 13.34 -5.89
N GLU A 108 13.54 14.10 -6.73
CA GLU A 108 14.62 15.00 -6.29
C GLU A 108 15.71 14.28 -5.47
N ILE A 109 16.05 13.05 -5.89
CA ILE A 109 17.01 12.18 -5.21
C ILE A 109 18.27 11.87 -6.06
N GLU A 110 18.58 12.67 -7.09
CA GLU A 110 19.76 12.48 -7.96
C GLU A 110 21.06 12.40 -7.19
N ARG A 111 21.19 13.21 -6.12
CA ARG A 111 22.36 13.21 -5.22
C ARG A 111 22.62 11.86 -4.54
N LEU A 112 21.59 11.01 -4.47
CA LEU A 112 21.67 9.70 -3.82
C LEU A 112 21.98 8.56 -4.79
N ARG A 113 22.12 8.83 -6.07
CA ARG A 113 22.31 7.86 -7.16
C ARG A 113 23.29 6.73 -6.80
N ASN A 114 24.47 7.07 -6.32
CA ASN A 114 25.55 6.15 -6.01
C ASN A 114 25.61 5.76 -4.52
N LYS A 115 24.63 6.18 -3.73
CA LYS A 115 24.56 5.85 -2.30
C LYS A 115 24.06 4.42 -2.12
N PRO A 116 24.74 3.57 -1.33
CA PRO A 116 24.24 2.24 -1.00
C PRO A 116 22.85 2.32 -0.34
N CYS A 117 21.93 1.46 -0.76
CA CYS A 117 20.55 1.47 -0.28
C CYS A 117 20.43 1.28 1.24
N GLN A 118 21.33 0.50 1.83
CA GLN A 118 21.36 0.32 3.29
C GLN A 118 21.68 1.59 4.07
N GLN A 119 22.34 2.57 3.44
CA GLN A 119 22.71 3.84 4.08
C GLN A 119 21.65 4.93 3.90
N LEU A 120 20.56 4.66 3.19
CA LEU A 120 19.48 5.61 3.01
C LEU A 120 18.74 5.86 4.33
N SER A 121 18.40 7.12 4.61
CA SER A 121 17.50 7.46 5.72
C SER A 121 16.11 6.88 5.46
N SER A 122 15.27 6.76 6.50
CA SER A 122 13.92 6.22 6.38
C SER A 122 13.08 6.92 5.28
N GLY A 123 13.18 8.25 5.21
CA GLY A 123 12.50 9.01 4.17
C GLY A 123 13.08 8.77 2.76
N GLU A 124 14.39 8.65 2.62
CA GLU A 124 15.05 8.32 1.35
C GLU A 124 14.66 6.90 0.89
N GLN A 125 14.59 5.94 1.83
CA GLN A 125 14.10 4.58 1.54
C GLN A 125 12.67 4.59 1.03
N GLN A 126 11.80 5.39 1.64
CA GLN A 126 10.39 5.47 1.25
C GLN A 126 10.21 6.05 -0.15
N LEU A 127 10.95 7.14 -0.47
CA LEU A 127 10.96 7.70 -1.83
C LEU A 127 11.51 6.69 -2.85
N THR A 128 12.56 5.96 -2.49
CA THR A 128 13.14 4.90 -3.34
C THR A 128 12.13 3.79 -3.63
N MET A 129 11.39 3.32 -2.62
CA MET A 129 10.37 2.28 -2.80
C MET A 129 9.21 2.76 -3.68
N LEU A 130 8.78 4.02 -3.56
CA LEU A 130 7.75 4.59 -4.43
C LEU A 130 8.24 4.73 -5.87
N ALA A 131 9.48 5.18 -6.07
CA ALA A 131 10.13 5.26 -7.37
C ALA A 131 10.22 3.87 -8.03
N SER A 132 10.67 2.88 -7.28
CA SER A 132 10.70 1.46 -7.68
C SER A 132 9.32 0.96 -8.10
N ALA A 133 8.27 1.27 -7.35
CA ALA A 133 6.91 0.85 -7.65
C ALA A 133 6.38 1.44 -8.96
N ILE A 134 6.74 2.69 -9.30
CA ILE A 134 6.42 3.30 -10.60
C ILE A 134 7.14 2.57 -11.74
N LEU A 135 8.42 2.26 -11.56
CA LEU A 135 9.20 1.52 -12.56
C LEU A 135 8.73 0.08 -12.72
N HIS A 136 8.23 -0.54 -11.67
CA HIS A 136 7.62 -1.86 -11.73
C HIS A 136 6.36 -1.86 -12.60
N ASN A 137 5.52 -0.84 -12.49
CA ASN A 137 4.32 -0.60 -13.30
C ASN A 137 3.31 -1.77 -13.30
N ALA A 138 3.02 -2.33 -12.14
CA ALA A 138 1.99 -3.36 -11.99
C ALA A 138 0.57 -2.80 -12.11
N LYS A 139 -0.41 -3.66 -12.46
CA LYS A 139 -1.84 -3.28 -12.51
C LYS A 139 -2.40 -2.91 -11.14
N ILE A 140 -1.92 -3.56 -10.09
CA ILE A 140 -2.29 -3.30 -8.69
C ILE A 140 -1.00 -3.13 -7.89
N THR A 141 -0.86 -2.03 -7.15
CA THR A 141 0.25 -1.83 -6.21
C THR A 141 -0.30 -1.74 -4.79
N ILE A 142 0.18 -2.60 -3.91
CA ILE A 142 -0.13 -2.58 -2.48
C ILE A 142 0.99 -1.84 -1.76
N PHE A 143 0.65 -0.78 -1.04
CA PHE A 143 1.57 0.00 -0.21
C PHE A 143 1.31 -0.30 1.26
N ASP A 144 2.31 -0.80 1.97
CA ASP A 144 2.21 -1.05 3.41
C ASP A 144 2.84 0.12 4.17
N GLU A 145 2.01 0.86 4.91
CA GLU A 145 2.37 2.03 5.71
C GLU A 145 3.26 3.06 4.98
N PRO A 146 2.86 3.58 3.80
CA PRO A 146 3.74 4.38 2.93
C PRO A 146 4.18 5.72 3.52
N THR A 147 3.54 6.19 4.59
CA THR A 147 3.86 7.47 5.27
C THR A 147 4.44 7.29 6.66
N ALA A 148 4.69 6.05 7.09
CA ALA A 148 5.21 5.78 8.43
C ALA A 148 6.61 6.39 8.64
N ASN A 149 6.81 6.96 9.82
CA ASN A 149 8.11 7.53 10.25
C ASN A 149 8.67 8.67 9.37
N LEU A 150 7.79 9.39 8.68
CA LEU A 150 8.16 10.52 7.84
C LEU A 150 7.84 11.86 8.51
N ASP A 151 8.67 12.85 8.21
CA ASP A 151 8.33 14.24 8.54
C ASP A 151 7.11 14.74 7.75
N PRO A 152 6.42 15.79 8.22
CA PRO A 152 5.20 16.29 7.58
C PRO A 152 5.38 16.71 6.11
N GLN A 153 6.56 17.22 5.73
CA GLN A 153 6.82 17.66 4.37
C GLN A 153 6.89 16.46 3.41
N LYS A 154 7.62 15.41 3.80
CA LYS A 154 7.73 14.18 3.02
C LYS A 154 6.39 13.45 2.95
N SER A 155 5.63 13.42 4.04
CA SER A 155 4.28 12.85 4.06
C SER A 155 3.35 13.52 3.06
N ARG A 156 3.43 14.86 2.90
CA ARG A 156 2.69 15.59 1.85
C ARG A 156 3.07 15.17 0.43
N ASN A 157 4.38 15.03 0.18
CA ASN A 157 4.85 14.61 -1.14
C ASN A 157 4.32 13.22 -1.49
N ILE A 158 4.39 12.28 -0.54
CA ILE A 158 3.85 10.92 -0.72
C ILE A 158 2.34 10.93 -0.90
N PHE A 159 1.61 11.72 -0.11
CA PHE A 159 0.17 11.89 -0.30
C PHE A 159 -0.17 12.33 -1.72
N SER A 160 0.54 13.33 -2.27
CA SER A 160 0.34 13.81 -3.63
C SER A 160 0.61 12.72 -4.67
N LEU A 161 1.65 11.92 -4.47
CA LEU A 161 1.97 10.76 -5.32
C LEU A 161 0.89 9.68 -5.24
N LEU A 162 0.44 9.32 -4.05
CA LEU A 162 -0.65 8.34 -3.86
C LEU A 162 -1.97 8.81 -4.49
N LYS A 163 -2.22 10.12 -4.53
CA LYS A 163 -3.40 10.70 -5.19
C LYS A 163 -3.25 10.79 -6.72
N SER A 164 -2.04 10.75 -7.23
CA SER A 164 -1.74 10.87 -8.66
C SER A 164 -2.19 9.65 -9.48
N LYS A 165 -2.11 9.78 -10.81
CA LYS A 165 -2.37 8.69 -11.76
C LYS A 165 -1.11 7.87 -12.12
N LEU A 166 -0.01 8.04 -11.40
CA LEU A 166 1.24 7.31 -11.63
C LEU A 166 1.10 5.80 -11.37
N PHE A 167 0.17 5.42 -10.51
CA PHE A 167 -0.17 4.02 -10.24
C PHE A 167 -1.55 3.71 -10.79
N GLN A 168 -1.73 2.54 -11.44
CA GLN A 168 -3.00 2.16 -12.06
C GLN A 168 -4.09 1.95 -10.99
N ASN A 169 -3.88 1.01 -10.06
CA ASN A 169 -4.76 0.78 -8.91
C ASN A 169 -3.92 0.66 -7.65
N LYS A 170 -4.44 1.16 -6.56
CA LYS A 170 -3.74 1.26 -5.28
C LYS A 170 -4.54 0.59 -4.17
N ILE A 171 -3.86 -0.23 -3.39
CA ILE A 171 -4.30 -0.70 -2.09
C ILE A 171 -3.32 -0.12 -1.07
N ILE A 172 -3.81 0.66 -0.12
CA ILE A 172 -2.96 1.34 0.86
C ILE A 172 -3.30 0.79 2.23
N ILE A 173 -2.32 0.21 2.90
CA ILE A 173 -2.45 -0.22 4.28
C ILE A 173 -1.94 0.91 5.15
N THR A 174 -2.74 1.34 6.10
CA THR A 174 -2.33 2.35 7.08
C THR A 174 -3.17 2.28 8.35
N HIS A 175 -2.65 2.86 9.41
CA HIS A 175 -3.40 3.18 10.63
C HIS A 175 -3.69 4.69 10.75
N ASP A 176 -3.20 5.50 9.81
CA ASP A 176 -3.41 6.94 9.77
C ASP A 176 -4.81 7.28 9.21
N LEU A 177 -5.72 7.64 10.10
CA LEU A 177 -7.09 8.02 9.77
C LEU A 177 -7.16 9.31 8.95
N ASN A 178 -6.23 10.25 9.16
CA ASN A 178 -6.17 11.50 8.39
C ASN A 178 -5.75 11.25 6.95
N LEU A 179 -4.73 10.41 6.74
CA LEU A 179 -4.32 9.98 5.40
C LEU A 179 -5.50 9.32 4.68
N ALA A 180 -6.18 8.38 5.34
CA ALA A 180 -7.32 7.67 4.78
C ALA A 180 -8.48 8.61 4.44
N TYR A 181 -8.83 9.53 5.34
CA TYR A 181 -9.88 10.51 5.13
C TYR A 181 -9.59 11.44 3.94
N LYS A 182 -8.34 11.94 3.82
CA LYS A 182 -7.93 12.88 2.76
C LYS A 182 -7.78 12.21 1.38
N LEU A 183 -7.44 10.93 1.32
CA LEU A 183 -7.37 10.18 0.06
C LEU A 183 -8.75 9.90 -0.54
N GLN A 184 -9.78 9.75 0.29
CA GLN A 184 -11.17 9.50 -0.12
C GLN A 184 -11.35 8.24 -0.99
N TYR A 185 -10.52 7.23 -0.77
CA TYR A 185 -10.69 5.91 -1.37
C TYR A 185 -11.66 5.08 -0.52
N ASP A 186 -12.20 3.99 -1.07
CA ASP A 186 -13.01 3.06 -0.29
C ASP A 186 -12.21 2.53 0.91
N ILE A 187 -12.90 2.25 2.01
CA ILE A 187 -12.28 1.78 3.25
C ILE A 187 -12.65 0.34 3.51
N LEU A 188 -11.64 -0.51 3.65
CA LEU A 188 -11.72 -1.82 4.22
C LEU A 188 -11.19 -1.74 5.65
N TYR A 189 -12.06 -1.88 6.65
CA TYR A 189 -11.66 -1.83 8.05
C TYR A 189 -11.57 -3.23 8.64
N MET A 190 -10.39 -3.54 9.21
CA MET A 190 -10.10 -4.82 9.84
C MET A 190 -10.02 -4.70 11.35
N LYS A 191 -10.63 -5.66 12.03
CA LYS A 191 -10.54 -5.83 13.48
C LYS A 191 -10.40 -7.31 13.81
N GLU A 192 -9.41 -7.67 14.62
CA GLU A 192 -9.19 -9.03 15.13
C GLU A 192 -9.18 -10.14 14.06
N GLY A 193 -8.60 -9.83 12.88
CA GLY A 193 -8.49 -10.75 11.75
C GLY A 193 -9.72 -10.82 10.85
N GLU A 194 -10.73 -9.99 11.07
CA GLU A 194 -11.97 -9.97 10.29
C GLU A 194 -12.14 -8.65 9.53
N ILE A 195 -12.84 -8.69 8.39
CA ILE A 195 -13.30 -7.49 7.71
C ILE A 195 -14.64 -7.09 8.33
N VAL A 196 -14.66 -6.00 9.08
CA VAL A 196 -15.87 -5.51 9.76
C VAL A 196 -16.59 -4.40 8.99
N PHE A 197 -15.91 -3.81 8.00
CA PHE A 197 -16.50 -2.81 7.12
C PHE A 197 -15.77 -2.80 5.76
N PHE A 198 -16.53 -2.65 4.67
CA PHE A 198 -15.97 -2.37 3.35
C PHE A 198 -16.96 -1.57 2.51
N ASP A 199 -16.77 -0.27 2.45
CA ASP A 199 -17.59 0.67 1.65
C ASP A 199 -16.82 1.99 1.43
N SER A 200 -17.47 2.99 0.84
CA SER A 200 -16.89 4.31 0.57
C SER A 200 -16.38 5.03 1.83
N SER A 201 -15.34 5.85 1.62
CA SER A 201 -14.79 6.73 2.67
C SER A 201 -15.88 7.60 3.32
N SER A 202 -16.81 8.13 2.53
CA SER A 202 -17.89 8.97 3.05
C SER A 202 -18.80 8.28 4.06
N LYS A 203 -19.06 6.97 3.86
CA LYS A 203 -19.80 6.16 4.82
C LYS A 203 -18.98 5.80 6.06
N PHE A 204 -17.71 5.43 5.84
CA PHE A 204 -16.83 5.07 6.97
C PHE A 204 -16.68 6.21 7.98
N PHE A 205 -16.44 7.44 7.49
CA PHE A 205 -16.19 8.61 8.33
C PHE A 205 -17.47 9.35 8.77
N THR A 206 -18.61 8.67 8.85
CA THR A 206 -19.80 9.17 9.54
C THR A 206 -19.61 9.12 11.05
N GLU A 207 -20.25 10.02 11.81
CA GLU A 207 -20.19 10.02 13.28
C GLU A 207 -20.63 8.68 13.88
N SER A 208 -21.67 8.06 13.33
CA SER A 208 -22.14 6.75 13.79
C SER A 208 -21.05 5.70 13.67
N ASN A 209 -20.46 5.53 12.49
CA ASN A 209 -19.43 4.52 12.28
C ASN A 209 -18.14 4.80 13.06
N LEU A 210 -17.74 6.07 13.18
CA LEU A 210 -16.58 6.42 14.01
C LEU A 210 -16.83 6.07 15.49
N ASN A 211 -18.03 6.31 16.01
CA ASN A 211 -18.39 5.91 17.37
C ASN A 211 -18.44 4.39 17.54
N ASP A 212 -18.97 3.65 16.56
CA ASP A 212 -19.06 2.20 16.59
C ASP A 212 -17.67 1.52 16.56
N PHE A 213 -16.74 2.08 15.77
CA PHE A 213 -15.42 1.49 15.60
C PHE A 213 -14.39 1.97 16.65
N PHE A 214 -14.48 3.23 17.09
CA PHE A 214 -13.46 3.89 17.93
C PHE A 214 -14.02 4.46 19.24
N GLY A 215 -15.33 4.41 19.46
CA GLY A 215 -15.96 5.05 20.60
C GLY A 215 -15.75 6.57 20.57
N LEU A 216 -15.51 7.18 21.72
CA LEU A 216 -15.24 8.61 21.85
C LEU A 216 -13.79 9.01 21.51
N SER A 217 -12.94 8.04 21.17
CA SER A 217 -11.51 8.28 20.92
C SER A 217 -11.23 8.98 19.60
N VAL A 218 -12.18 9.00 18.66
CA VAL A 218 -12.00 9.61 17.34
C VAL A 218 -13.19 10.50 17.03
N LYS A 219 -12.90 11.71 16.57
CA LYS A 219 -13.94 12.66 16.11
C LYS A 219 -13.52 13.29 14.78
N ARG A 220 -14.49 13.56 13.94
CA ARG A 220 -14.30 14.38 12.76
C ARG A 220 -14.47 15.86 13.11
N LEU A 221 -13.46 16.66 12.74
CA LEU A 221 -13.53 18.12 12.84
C LEU A 221 -13.21 18.72 11.46
N ASP A 222 -14.18 19.32 10.83
CA ASP A 222 -14.08 19.88 9.48
C ASP A 222 -13.43 18.91 8.46
N ASN A 223 -12.18 19.20 8.11
CA ASN A 223 -11.39 18.46 7.12
C ASN A 223 -10.35 17.49 7.72
N ASP A 224 -10.39 17.26 9.01
CA ASP A 224 -9.44 16.42 9.73
C ASP A 224 -10.13 15.42 10.67
N ILE A 225 -9.45 14.34 10.94
CA ILE A 225 -9.85 13.34 11.93
C ILE A 225 -8.99 13.57 13.17
N MET A 226 -9.60 13.85 14.31
CA MET A 226 -8.91 14.04 15.58
C MET A 226 -9.03 12.79 16.44
N VAL A 227 -7.90 12.42 17.04
CA VAL A 227 -7.84 11.39 18.08
C VAL A 227 -7.87 12.12 19.43
N ASN A 228 -8.90 11.87 20.23
CA ASN A 228 -8.98 12.37 21.59
C ASN A 228 -8.04 11.50 22.46
N LEU A 229 -7.07 12.12 23.10
CA LEU A 229 -6.18 11.50 24.11
C LEU A 229 -6.81 11.57 25.49
#